data_fab96012a730c6ab22f6166e717a36d8
#
_entry.id   fab96012a730c6ab22f6166e717a36d8
#
_cell.length_a   1.000
_cell.length_b   1.000
_cell.length_c   1.000
_cell.angle_alpha   90.00
_cell.angle_beta   90.00
_cell.angle_gamma   90.00
#
_symmetry.space_group_name_H-M   'P 1'
#
loop_
_entity.id
_entity.type
_entity.pdbx_description
1 polymer ?
#
loop_
_entity_poly.entity_id
_entity_poly.type
_entity_poly.pdbx_seq_one_letter_code
_entity_poly.pdbx_strand_id
1 'polypeptide(L)'
;MTLLQRLIKQAKKPNGFVGSVMLRIMNVAHSGMNTWLIKHCDICDGDIVLDIGCGGGKTLQTLSKMNPGGKIYGIDFSEQAIKDSIKTNKMDVANGKVIVKQASVSNIPYTDQFFDTITAFQTHYFWPDLANDVKEVFRVLKHGGKFIIMSELYKIHYHMKVYKTTSEIEQLFESVGFQKIQIIQNARKGYLCIIGMK
;
A
#
# COMPACT_ATOMS: atom_id res chain seq x y z
N MET A 1 -0.36 12.92 -26.41
CA MET A 1 -0.77 12.36 -25.10
C MET A 1 -1.94 13.17 -24.58
N THR A 2 -3.08 12.53 -24.34
CA THR A 2 -4.30 13.20 -23.86
C THR A 2 -4.13 13.70 -22.42
N LEU A 3 -4.99 14.65 -21.98
CA LEU A 3 -4.99 15.13 -20.59
C LEU A 3 -5.17 13.97 -19.61
N LEU A 4 -6.08 13.05 -19.91
CA LEU A 4 -6.33 11.85 -19.08
C LEU A 4 -5.07 10.98 -18.94
N GLN A 5 -4.34 10.73 -20.03
CA GLN A 5 -3.09 9.96 -19.98
C GLN A 5 -2.01 10.66 -19.13
N ARG A 6 -1.96 12.00 -19.14
CA ARG A 6 -1.05 12.77 -18.27
C ARG A 6 -1.43 12.65 -16.79
N LEU A 7 -2.73 12.69 -16.48
CA LEU A 7 -3.23 12.52 -15.11
C LEU A 7 -2.94 11.10 -14.58
N ILE A 8 -3.18 10.06 -15.38
CA ILE A 8 -2.86 8.68 -15.03
C ILE A 8 -1.36 8.50 -14.80
N LYS A 9 -0.50 9.10 -15.63
CA LYS A 9 0.95 9.07 -15.46
C LYS A 9 1.37 9.71 -14.13
N GLN A 10 0.76 10.85 -13.76
CA GLN A 10 1.01 11.51 -12.47
C GLN A 10 0.44 10.70 -11.29
N ALA A 11 -0.67 10.01 -11.44
CA ALA A 11 -1.19 9.12 -10.40
C ALA A 11 -0.28 7.91 -10.17
N LYS A 12 0.32 7.37 -11.25
CA LYS A 12 1.25 6.24 -11.20
C LYS A 12 2.63 6.65 -10.67
N LYS A 13 3.19 7.77 -11.14
CA LYS A 13 4.50 8.29 -10.74
C LYS A 13 4.43 9.80 -10.57
N PRO A 14 4.02 10.29 -9.39
CA PRO A 14 3.95 11.72 -9.11
C PRO A 14 5.33 12.39 -9.27
N ASN A 15 5.36 13.55 -9.95
CA ASN A 15 6.59 14.30 -10.15
C ASN A 15 6.35 15.81 -10.06
N GLY A 16 7.23 16.52 -9.38
CA GLY A 16 7.19 17.97 -9.21
C GLY A 16 5.90 18.50 -8.59
N PHE A 17 5.63 19.79 -8.77
CA PHE A 17 4.45 20.45 -8.21
C PHE A 17 3.11 19.82 -8.63
N VAL A 18 2.98 19.42 -9.91
CA VAL A 18 1.76 18.75 -10.40
C VAL A 18 1.56 17.39 -9.71
N GLY A 19 2.66 16.65 -9.46
CA GLY A 19 2.62 15.41 -8.70
C GLY A 19 2.16 15.62 -7.26
N SER A 20 2.66 16.65 -6.57
CA SER A 20 2.22 16.99 -5.21
C SER A 20 0.73 17.35 -5.16
N VAL A 21 0.23 18.11 -6.11
CA VAL A 21 -1.20 18.44 -6.21
C VAL A 21 -2.02 17.14 -6.42
N MET A 22 -1.58 16.25 -7.31
CA MET A 22 -2.24 14.96 -7.55
C MET A 22 -2.27 14.12 -6.27
N LEU A 23 -1.17 14.02 -5.52
CA LEU A 23 -1.12 13.28 -4.26
C LEU A 23 -2.12 13.83 -3.23
N ARG A 24 -2.27 15.16 -3.15
CA ARG A 24 -3.27 15.79 -2.25
C ARG A 24 -4.70 15.44 -2.66
N ILE A 25 -5.01 15.50 -3.95
CA ILE A 25 -6.33 15.11 -4.47
C ILE A 25 -6.61 13.65 -4.15
N MET A 26 -5.64 12.75 -4.39
CA MET A 26 -5.76 11.34 -4.08
C MET A 26 -5.96 11.08 -2.58
N ASN A 27 -5.23 11.76 -1.71
CA ASN A 27 -5.38 11.65 -0.25
C ASN A 27 -6.80 12.02 0.22
N VAL A 28 -7.41 13.05 -0.38
CA VAL A 28 -8.79 13.46 -0.08
C VAL A 28 -9.79 12.44 -0.64
N ALA A 29 -9.62 12.03 -1.89
CA ALA A 29 -10.51 11.05 -2.53
C ALA A 29 -10.53 9.70 -1.79
N HIS A 30 -9.41 9.29 -1.20
CA HIS A 30 -9.29 8.02 -0.48
C HIS A 30 -9.66 8.09 1.00
N SER A 31 -10.12 9.24 1.52
CA SER A 31 -10.45 9.42 2.95
C SER A 31 -11.51 8.43 3.47
N GLY A 32 -12.53 8.14 2.66
CA GLY A 32 -13.56 7.15 3.02
C GLY A 32 -13.03 5.71 3.09
N MET A 33 -12.02 5.38 2.28
CA MET A 33 -11.37 4.09 2.30
C MET A 33 -10.41 3.95 3.50
N ASN A 34 -9.77 5.04 3.94
CA ASN A 34 -8.97 5.04 5.16
C ASN A 34 -9.81 4.68 6.40
N THR A 35 -11.05 5.17 6.48
CA THR A 35 -11.98 4.78 7.56
C THR A 35 -12.35 3.30 7.46
N TRP A 36 -12.46 2.76 6.26
CA TRP A 36 -12.73 1.34 6.04
C TRP A 36 -11.50 0.47 6.36
N LEU A 37 -10.28 0.95 6.04
CA LEU A 37 -9.00 0.35 6.42
C LEU A 37 -8.96 0.08 7.94
N ILE A 38 -9.22 1.11 8.75
CA ILE A 38 -9.19 1.02 10.23
C ILE A 38 -10.05 -0.13 10.76
N LYS A 39 -11.18 -0.41 10.09
CA LYS A 39 -12.12 -1.45 10.52
C LYS A 39 -11.69 -2.88 10.17
N HIS A 40 -10.81 -3.04 9.17
CA HIS A 40 -10.48 -4.36 8.60
C HIS A 40 -9.00 -4.71 8.72
N CYS A 41 -8.13 -3.72 8.96
CA CYS A 41 -6.72 -3.95 9.28
C CYS A 41 -6.58 -4.12 10.79
N ASP A 42 -6.52 -5.34 11.22
CA ASP A 42 -6.22 -5.72 12.60
C ASP A 42 -4.69 -5.60 12.81
N ILE A 43 -4.23 -4.36 13.03
CA ILE A 43 -2.84 -4.03 13.33
C ILE A 43 -2.68 -4.02 14.84
N CYS A 44 -1.76 -4.83 15.34
CA CYS A 44 -1.48 -4.90 16.77
C CYS A 44 -0.58 -3.72 17.20
N ASP A 45 -0.78 -3.25 18.43
CA ASP A 45 0.12 -2.26 19.00
C ASP A 45 1.52 -2.87 19.18
N GLY A 46 2.53 -2.14 18.75
CA GLY A 46 3.92 -2.62 18.73
C GLY A 46 4.37 -3.23 17.40
N ASP A 47 3.47 -3.47 16.42
CA ASP A 47 3.83 -4.02 15.12
C ASP A 47 4.85 -3.16 14.36
N ILE A 48 5.71 -3.81 13.61
CA ILE A 48 6.54 -3.19 12.56
C ILE A 48 5.75 -3.26 11.25
N VAL A 49 5.23 -2.13 10.79
CA VAL A 49 4.33 -2.06 9.63
C VAL A 49 5.03 -1.43 8.44
N LEU A 50 4.83 -2.00 7.24
CA LEU A 50 5.25 -1.41 5.96
C LEU A 50 4.03 -1.02 5.13
N ASP A 51 4.01 0.20 4.60
CA ASP A 51 3.06 0.63 3.55
C ASP A 51 3.78 0.78 2.21
N ILE A 52 3.39 -0.03 1.22
CA ILE A 52 3.98 -0.07 -0.12
C ILE A 52 3.20 0.86 -1.04
N GLY A 53 3.90 1.83 -1.65
CA GLY A 53 3.29 2.91 -2.42
C GLY A 53 2.63 3.93 -1.51
N CYS A 54 3.36 4.39 -0.49
CA CYS A 54 2.82 5.27 0.57
C CYS A 54 2.38 6.66 0.07
N GLY A 55 2.69 7.02 -1.18
CA GLY A 55 2.24 8.25 -1.83
C GLY A 55 2.53 9.50 -1.00
N GLY A 56 1.52 10.34 -0.78
CA GLY A 56 1.61 11.55 0.05
C GLY A 56 1.60 11.31 1.57
N GLY A 57 1.68 10.05 2.03
CA GLY A 57 1.88 9.69 3.44
C GLY A 57 0.63 9.74 4.32
N LYS A 58 -0.57 9.84 3.75
CA LYS A 58 -1.80 9.88 4.55
C LYS A 58 -2.10 8.54 5.22
N THR A 59 -1.84 7.44 4.53
CA THR A 59 -1.96 6.10 5.10
C THR A 59 -0.98 5.91 6.26
N LEU A 60 0.29 6.33 6.09
CA LEU A 60 1.28 6.25 7.17
C LEU A 60 0.83 7.00 8.43
N GLN A 61 0.23 8.20 8.27
CA GLN A 61 -0.33 8.97 9.38
C GLN A 61 -1.46 8.21 10.09
N THR A 62 -2.29 7.49 9.34
CA THR A 62 -3.37 6.68 9.90
C THR A 62 -2.81 5.47 10.64
N LEU A 63 -1.88 4.74 10.03
CA LEU A 63 -1.21 3.58 10.62
C LEU A 63 -0.44 3.95 11.90
N SER A 64 0.25 5.11 11.90
CA SER A 64 0.97 5.61 13.07
C SER A 64 0.05 5.86 14.28
N LYS A 65 -1.17 6.34 14.03
CA LYS A 65 -2.17 6.54 15.09
C LYS A 65 -2.77 5.24 15.60
N MET A 66 -2.92 4.23 14.73
CA MET A 66 -3.46 2.92 15.09
C MET A 66 -2.47 2.07 15.87
N ASN A 67 -1.19 2.34 15.72
CA ASN A 67 -0.08 1.58 16.30
C ASN A 67 0.85 2.49 17.11
N PRO A 68 0.42 2.95 18.30
CA PRO A 68 1.19 3.91 19.10
C PRO A 68 2.55 3.38 19.56
N GLY A 69 2.68 2.10 19.89
CA GLY A 69 3.91 1.46 20.36
C GLY A 69 4.85 0.96 19.26
N GLY A 70 4.38 0.87 18.02
CA GLY A 70 5.13 0.29 16.91
C GLY A 70 5.84 1.30 16.01
N LYS A 71 6.42 0.77 14.93
CA LYS A 71 7.10 1.56 13.89
C LYS A 71 6.41 1.40 12.54
N ILE A 72 6.31 2.49 11.81
CA ILE A 72 5.68 2.55 10.49
C ILE A 72 6.75 2.88 9.44
N TYR A 73 6.85 2.02 8.46
CA TYR A 73 7.73 2.19 7.31
C TYR A 73 6.88 2.48 6.07
N GLY A 74 7.37 3.36 5.21
CA GLY A 74 6.75 3.64 3.92
C GLY A 74 7.77 3.53 2.81
N ILE A 75 7.41 2.88 1.72
CA ILE A 75 8.19 2.93 0.47
C ILE A 75 7.34 3.44 -0.67
N ASP A 76 7.97 4.22 -1.54
CA ASP A 76 7.41 4.63 -2.83
C ASP A 76 8.55 4.79 -3.83
N PHE A 77 8.31 4.51 -5.10
CA PHE A 77 9.35 4.67 -6.12
C PHE A 77 9.47 6.12 -6.63
N SER A 78 8.48 6.97 -6.32
CA SER A 78 8.49 8.39 -6.65
C SER A 78 9.20 9.21 -5.57
N GLU A 79 10.28 9.89 -5.94
CA GLU A 79 10.98 10.84 -5.06
C GLU A 79 10.04 11.93 -4.54
N GLN A 80 9.11 12.41 -5.38
CA GLN A 80 8.13 13.42 -4.97
C GLN A 80 7.17 12.88 -3.89
N ALA A 81 6.71 11.63 -4.02
CA ALA A 81 5.88 10.98 -3.01
C ALA A 81 6.62 10.88 -1.66
N ILE A 82 7.90 10.51 -1.68
CA ILE A 82 8.73 10.46 -0.47
C ILE A 82 8.82 11.85 0.20
N LYS A 83 9.10 12.92 -0.56
CA LYS A 83 9.17 14.29 -0.03
C LYS A 83 7.85 14.72 0.61
N ASP A 84 6.73 14.46 -0.06
CA ASP A 84 5.40 14.83 0.43
C ASP A 84 4.99 13.96 1.64
N SER A 85 5.37 12.68 1.64
CA SER A 85 5.13 11.77 2.76
C SER A 85 5.87 12.19 4.03
N ILE A 86 7.15 12.53 3.92
CA ILE A 86 7.96 13.07 5.03
C ILE A 86 7.34 14.37 5.56
N LYS A 87 6.91 15.28 4.67
CA LYS A 87 6.25 16.52 5.07
C LYS A 87 4.93 16.27 5.81
N THR A 88 4.12 15.33 5.34
CA THR A 88 2.84 14.98 5.96
C THR A 88 3.02 14.38 7.35
N ASN A 89 4.11 13.62 7.57
CA ASN A 89 4.39 12.92 8.81
C ASN A 89 5.56 13.52 9.60
N LYS A 90 5.82 14.81 9.44
CA LYS A 90 7.03 15.51 9.94
C LYS A 90 7.36 15.17 11.40
N MET A 91 6.38 15.18 12.28
CA MET A 91 6.60 14.91 13.72
C MET A 91 7.01 13.46 13.95
N ASP A 92 6.29 12.51 13.36
CA ASP A 92 6.55 11.08 13.51
C ASP A 92 7.89 10.66 12.85
N VAL A 93 8.26 11.33 11.75
CA VAL A 93 9.59 11.15 11.13
C VAL A 93 10.69 11.68 12.04
N ALA A 94 10.52 12.86 12.63
CA ALA A 94 11.51 13.43 13.54
C ALA A 94 11.72 12.57 14.80
N ASN A 95 10.66 11.90 15.28
CA ASN A 95 10.71 10.99 16.43
C ASN A 95 11.22 9.58 16.07
N GLY A 96 11.49 9.29 14.79
CA GLY A 96 11.88 7.95 14.33
C GLY A 96 10.77 6.91 14.38
N LYS A 97 9.50 7.33 14.54
CA LYS A 97 8.32 6.45 14.50
C LYS A 97 7.92 6.11 13.07
N VAL A 98 8.00 7.07 12.15
CA VAL A 98 7.76 6.89 10.72
C VAL A 98 9.08 6.98 9.97
N ILE A 99 9.37 5.97 9.15
CA ILE A 99 10.57 5.88 8.32
C ILE A 99 10.14 5.75 6.87
N VAL A 100 10.57 6.67 6.01
CA VAL A 100 10.18 6.69 4.59
C VAL A 100 11.41 6.56 3.71
N LYS A 101 11.36 5.63 2.74
CA LYS A 101 12.46 5.40 1.79
C LYS A 101 11.95 5.34 0.36
N GLN A 102 12.75 5.86 -0.57
CA GLN A 102 12.52 5.63 -1.99
C GLN A 102 12.95 4.21 -2.34
N ALA A 103 11.99 3.37 -2.77
CA ALA A 103 12.25 1.99 -3.19
C ALA A 103 11.14 1.48 -4.11
N SER A 104 11.46 0.41 -4.87
CA SER A 104 10.47 -0.37 -5.61
C SER A 104 9.98 -1.54 -4.77
N VAL A 105 8.72 -1.93 -4.97
CA VAL A 105 8.18 -3.18 -4.42
C VAL A 105 8.94 -4.41 -4.93
N SER A 106 9.50 -4.35 -6.13
CA SER A 106 10.28 -5.44 -6.72
C SER A 106 11.64 -5.68 -6.06
N ASN A 107 12.08 -4.77 -5.18
CA ASN A 107 13.32 -4.89 -4.40
C ASN A 107 13.17 -4.06 -3.12
N ILE A 108 12.56 -4.64 -2.11
CA ILE A 108 12.27 -4.00 -0.81
C ILE A 108 13.56 -4.01 0.02
N PRO A 109 14.13 -2.83 0.41
CA PRO A 109 15.46 -2.72 1.01
C PRO A 109 15.46 -3.06 2.51
N TYR A 110 14.91 -4.22 2.84
CA TYR A 110 14.84 -4.79 4.20
C TYR A 110 15.13 -6.28 4.14
N THR A 111 15.60 -6.83 5.26
CA THR A 111 15.91 -8.26 5.41
C THR A 111 14.65 -9.11 5.37
N ASP A 112 14.83 -10.40 5.16
CA ASP A 112 13.75 -11.38 5.27
C ASP A 112 13.10 -11.29 6.66
N GLN A 113 11.80 -11.50 6.71
CA GLN A 113 11.04 -11.59 7.95
C GLN A 113 11.20 -10.36 8.87
N PHE A 114 11.12 -9.17 8.28
CA PHE A 114 11.30 -7.91 9.02
C PHE A 114 9.98 -7.33 9.53
N PHE A 115 8.90 -7.43 8.75
CA PHE A 115 7.61 -6.77 9.02
C PHE A 115 6.58 -7.71 9.62
N ASP A 116 5.82 -7.24 10.61
CA ASP A 116 4.67 -7.94 11.17
C ASP A 116 3.43 -7.79 10.27
N THR A 117 3.23 -6.60 9.72
CA THR A 117 2.13 -6.28 8.82
C THR A 117 2.64 -5.48 7.61
N ILE A 118 2.18 -5.84 6.42
CA ILE A 118 2.46 -5.09 5.18
C ILE A 118 1.15 -4.66 4.55
N THR A 119 1.04 -3.40 4.14
CA THR A 119 -0.13 -2.85 3.44
C THR A 119 0.22 -2.39 2.04
N ALA A 120 -0.72 -2.53 1.10
CA ALA A 120 -0.66 -1.97 -0.24
C ALA A 120 -2.00 -1.27 -0.54
N PHE A 121 -2.01 0.05 -0.36
CA PHE A 121 -3.22 0.84 -0.41
C PHE A 121 -3.36 1.58 -1.74
N GLN A 122 -4.27 1.15 -2.60
CA GLN A 122 -4.51 1.74 -3.92
C GLN A 122 -3.26 1.75 -4.84
N THR A 123 -2.40 0.74 -4.77
CA THR A 123 -1.11 0.77 -5.46
C THR A 123 -0.78 -0.50 -6.25
N HIS A 124 -1.22 -1.70 -5.82
CA HIS A 124 -0.80 -2.99 -6.39
C HIS A 124 -1.06 -3.11 -7.90
N TYR A 125 -2.08 -2.46 -8.42
CA TYR A 125 -2.40 -2.44 -9.86
C TYR A 125 -1.42 -1.59 -10.70
N PHE A 126 -0.46 -0.92 -10.06
CA PHE A 126 0.66 -0.23 -10.72
C PHE A 126 1.99 -0.98 -10.62
N TRP A 127 2.02 -2.11 -9.90
CA TRP A 127 3.24 -2.86 -9.71
C TRP A 127 3.74 -3.45 -11.03
N PRO A 128 5.07 -3.52 -11.24
CA PRO A 128 5.65 -3.98 -12.51
C PRO A 128 5.31 -5.41 -12.86
N ASP A 129 5.40 -6.31 -11.87
CA ASP A 129 5.12 -7.74 -11.98
C ASP A 129 4.48 -8.23 -10.68
N LEU A 130 3.14 -8.24 -10.65
CA LEU A 130 2.41 -8.54 -9.42
C LEU A 130 2.84 -9.89 -8.80
N ALA A 131 3.08 -10.91 -9.62
CA ALA A 131 3.43 -12.24 -9.11
C ALA A 131 4.79 -12.26 -8.41
N ASN A 132 5.81 -11.65 -9.01
CA ASN A 132 7.13 -11.56 -8.41
C ASN A 132 7.17 -10.54 -7.27
N ASP A 133 6.42 -9.43 -7.39
CA ASP A 133 6.33 -8.42 -6.34
C ASP A 133 5.66 -8.94 -5.07
N VAL A 134 4.64 -9.81 -5.20
CA VAL A 134 4.00 -10.50 -4.06
C VAL A 134 4.95 -11.50 -3.40
N LYS A 135 5.85 -12.16 -4.15
CA LYS A 135 6.92 -13.00 -3.56
C LYS A 135 7.91 -12.16 -2.75
N GLU A 136 8.25 -10.97 -3.23
CA GLU A 136 9.15 -10.06 -2.51
C GLU A 136 8.49 -9.54 -1.22
N VAL A 137 7.19 -9.24 -1.25
CA VAL A 137 6.40 -8.93 -0.06
C VAL A 137 6.44 -10.11 0.92
N PHE A 138 6.22 -11.33 0.43
CA PHE A 138 6.27 -12.55 1.24
C PHE A 138 7.63 -12.75 1.88
N ARG A 139 8.73 -12.47 1.17
CA ARG A 139 10.09 -12.58 1.70
C ARG A 139 10.27 -11.73 2.96
N VAL A 140 9.92 -10.44 2.90
CA VAL A 140 10.15 -9.48 3.99
C VAL A 140 9.10 -9.55 5.11
N LEU A 141 8.00 -10.27 4.90
CA LEU A 141 6.96 -10.52 5.90
C LEU A 141 7.41 -11.61 6.87
N LYS A 142 7.20 -11.43 8.17
CA LYS A 142 7.47 -12.45 9.21
C LYS A 142 6.50 -13.63 9.09
N HIS A 143 6.90 -14.79 9.60
CA HIS A 143 5.96 -15.88 9.84
C HIS A 143 4.86 -15.44 10.81
N GLY A 144 3.61 -15.75 10.48
CA GLY A 144 2.43 -15.24 11.18
C GLY A 144 2.05 -13.80 10.85
N GLY A 145 2.86 -13.11 10.03
CA GLY A 145 2.59 -11.75 9.59
C GLY A 145 1.47 -11.68 8.56
N LYS A 146 0.92 -10.47 8.36
CA LYS A 146 -0.24 -10.21 7.48
C LYS A 146 0.16 -9.33 6.30
N PHE A 147 -0.26 -9.70 5.08
CA PHE A 147 -0.23 -8.83 3.91
C PHE A 147 -1.64 -8.40 3.55
N ILE A 148 -1.87 -7.08 3.41
CA ILE A 148 -3.18 -6.48 3.21
C ILE A 148 -3.17 -5.62 1.95
N ILE A 149 -3.95 -6.01 0.95
CA ILE A 149 -4.23 -5.18 -0.23
C ILE A 149 -5.58 -4.51 -0.05
N MET A 150 -5.65 -3.20 -0.33
CA MET A 150 -6.89 -2.45 -0.36
C MET A 150 -7.03 -1.63 -1.62
N SER A 151 -8.14 -1.79 -2.34
CA SER A 151 -8.34 -1.16 -3.65
C SER A 151 -9.79 -0.90 -3.99
N GLU A 152 -10.00 -0.01 -4.94
CA GLU A 152 -11.27 0.13 -5.65
C GLU A 152 -11.31 -0.82 -6.85
N LEU A 153 -12.36 -1.62 -6.94
CA LEU A 153 -12.53 -2.63 -8.00
C LEU A 153 -12.40 -2.05 -9.40
N TYR A 154 -12.97 -0.85 -9.66
CA TYR A 154 -12.90 -0.25 -10.98
C TYR A 154 -11.46 0.07 -11.42
N LYS A 155 -10.56 0.38 -10.47
CA LYS A 155 -9.13 0.63 -10.76
C LYS A 155 -8.41 -0.66 -11.14
N ILE A 156 -8.71 -1.76 -10.46
CA ILE A 156 -8.21 -3.09 -10.81
C ILE A 156 -8.61 -3.41 -12.27
N HIS A 157 -9.91 -3.31 -12.58
CA HIS A 157 -10.40 -3.57 -13.93
C HIS A 157 -9.82 -2.65 -15.00
N TYR A 158 -9.55 -1.39 -14.66
CA TYR A 158 -9.01 -0.41 -15.58
C TYR A 158 -7.51 -0.59 -15.86
N HIS A 159 -6.71 -0.85 -14.81
CA HIS A 159 -5.25 -0.84 -14.91
C HIS A 159 -4.65 -2.22 -15.16
N MET A 160 -5.30 -3.30 -14.70
CA MET A 160 -4.73 -4.65 -14.78
C MET A 160 -5.23 -5.39 -16.02
N LYS A 161 -4.35 -6.21 -16.61
CA LYS A 161 -4.68 -7.12 -17.71
C LYS A 161 -4.94 -8.54 -17.20
N VAL A 162 -4.25 -8.95 -16.16
CA VAL A 162 -4.36 -10.23 -15.43
C VAL A 162 -4.62 -9.93 -13.96
N TYR A 163 -5.02 -10.92 -13.18
CA TYR A 163 -5.35 -10.78 -11.75
C TYR A 163 -6.47 -9.75 -11.51
N LYS A 164 -7.51 -9.79 -12.34
CA LYS A 164 -8.66 -8.87 -12.25
C LYS A 164 -9.75 -9.36 -11.32
N THR A 165 -9.82 -10.66 -11.13
CA THR A 165 -10.83 -11.30 -10.28
C THR A 165 -10.24 -11.63 -8.91
N THR A 166 -11.10 -11.74 -7.92
CA THR A 166 -10.70 -12.16 -6.57
C THR A 166 -10.11 -13.56 -6.58
N SER A 167 -10.65 -14.48 -7.40
CA SER A 167 -10.13 -15.84 -7.53
C SER A 167 -8.71 -15.88 -8.10
N GLU A 168 -8.40 -15.06 -9.11
CA GLU A 168 -7.03 -14.97 -9.66
C GLU A 168 -6.03 -14.46 -8.62
N ILE A 169 -6.44 -13.48 -7.80
CA ILE A 169 -5.57 -12.93 -6.75
C ILE A 169 -5.42 -13.93 -5.60
N GLU A 170 -6.49 -14.64 -5.23
CA GLU A 170 -6.46 -15.69 -4.22
C GLU A 170 -5.49 -16.81 -4.63
N GLN A 171 -5.61 -17.32 -5.86
CA GLN A 171 -4.69 -18.30 -6.41
C GLN A 171 -3.23 -17.81 -6.45
N LEU A 172 -3.01 -16.53 -6.77
CA LEU A 172 -1.67 -15.93 -6.70
C LEU A 172 -1.13 -15.99 -5.27
N PHE A 173 -1.92 -15.58 -4.27
CA PHE A 173 -1.51 -15.61 -2.87
C PHE A 173 -1.19 -17.02 -2.41
N GLU A 174 -2.06 -18.00 -2.71
CA GLU A 174 -1.84 -19.43 -2.42
C GLU A 174 -0.54 -19.93 -3.06
N SER A 175 -0.30 -19.61 -4.33
CA SER A 175 0.89 -20.04 -5.07
C SER A 175 2.21 -19.53 -4.49
N VAL A 176 2.17 -18.38 -3.80
CA VAL A 176 3.33 -17.79 -3.11
C VAL A 176 3.52 -18.38 -1.71
N GLY A 177 2.49 -18.98 -1.12
CA GLY A 177 2.53 -19.61 0.19
C GLY A 177 1.71 -18.90 1.27
N PHE A 178 0.93 -17.88 0.92
CA PHE A 178 0.01 -17.26 1.88
C PHE A 178 -1.11 -18.24 2.26
N GLN A 179 -1.51 -18.18 3.51
CA GLN A 179 -2.56 -18.98 4.11
C GLN A 179 -3.68 -18.08 4.67
N LYS A 180 -4.80 -18.69 5.05
CA LYS A 180 -5.95 -18.01 5.66
C LYS A 180 -6.35 -16.74 4.89
N ILE A 181 -6.45 -16.87 3.57
CA ILE A 181 -6.77 -15.75 2.69
C ILE A 181 -8.21 -15.31 2.95
N GLN A 182 -8.39 -14.02 3.21
CA GLN A 182 -9.70 -13.40 3.42
C GLN A 182 -9.94 -12.34 2.35
N ILE A 183 -11.11 -12.39 1.73
CA ILE A 183 -11.54 -11.42 0.73
C ILE A 183 -12.80 -10.73 1.22
N ILE A 184 -12.70 -9.43 1.46
CA ILE A 184 -13.78 -8.59 1.97
C ILE A 184 -14.15 -7.56 0.92
N GLN A 185 -15.42 -7.51 0.54
CA GLN A 185 -15.90 -6.55 -0.46
C GLN A 185 -16.97 -5.63 0.13
N ASN A 186 -16.91 -4.36 -0.22
CA ASN A 186 -17.98 -3.41 -0.02
C ASN A 186 -18.61 -3.07 -1.37
N ALA A 187 -19.65 -3.80 -1.75
CA ALA A 187 -20.30 -3.67 -3.05
C ALA A 187 -20.85 -2.25 -3.31
N ARG A 188 -21.36 -1.55 -2.26
CA ARG A 188 -21.91 -0.20 -2.41
C ARG A 188 -20.84 0.84 -2.77
N LYS A 189 -19.62 0.67 -2.26
CA LYS A 189 -18.49 1.58 -2.48
C LYS A 189 -17.49 1.07 -3.52
N GLY A 190 -17.66 -0.17 -3.99
CA GLY A 190 -16.72 -0.81 -4.89
C GLY A 190 -15.34 -1.06 -4.26
N TYR A 191 -15.25 -1.25 -2.94
CA TYR A 191 -13.99 -1.50 -2.25
C TYR A 191 -13.71 -2.99 -2.13
N LEU A 192 -12.45 -3.35 -2.27
CA LEU A 192 -11.91 -4.69 -2.10
C LEU A 192 -10.78 -4.64 -1.07
N CYS A 193 -10.81 -5.56 -0.09
CA CYS A 193 -9.71 -5.83 0.82
C CYS A 193 -9.35 -7.31 0.72
N ILE A 194 -8.07 -7.60 0.58
CA ILE A 194 -7.52 -8.96 0.55
C ILE A 194 -6.47 -9.04 1.64
N ILE A 195 -6.58 -10.06 2.48
CA ILE A 195 -5.65 -10.31 3.59
C ILE A 195 -5.11 -11.73 3.43
N GLY A 196 -3.80 -11.89 3.41
CA GLY A 196 -3.12 -13.19 3.46
C GLY A 196 -2.16 -13.25 4.63
N MET A 197 -2.05 -14.39 5.29
CA MET A 197 -1.08 -14.65 6.35
C MET A 197 0.08 -15.50 5.83
N LYS A 198 1.30 -15.15 6.25
CA LYS A 198 2.49 -15.98 5.97
C LYS A 198 2.65 -17.09 6.99
#